data_61b90e79d1a0ef44136214388834c89f
#
_entry.id   61b90e79d1a0ef44136214388834c89f
#
_cell.length_a   1.000
_cell.length_b   1.000
_cell.length_c   1.000
_cell.angle_alpha   90.00
_cell.angle_beta   90.00
_cell.angle_gamma   90.00
#
_symmetry.space_group_name_H-M   'P 1'
#
loop_
_entity.id
_entity.type
_entity.pdbx_description
1 polymer ?
#
loop_
_entity_poly.entity_id
_entity_poly.type
_entity_poly.pdbx_seq_one_letter_code
_entity_poly.pdbx_strand_id
1 'polypeptide(L)'
;MTLVMVLANNDQAIILADRRTSQQREIMLPDGRTSLARHPVDEEYNKLTSFVCADARVGVGFTGVATTPTGFNTAKWLLTALMEAARPSPYLQPTVERLREIATRDIGALPGEHRLTVVLAGYLHSDAPPLGCLYWISNFEGLGAKRYGPVRPAFESYVITQDRPSPEPFYLMQVYGSIGALKNRASQEDGAAVRHLLAQRRPAHAIRDKALAALSRAGAPSGGLGGIGRQCGSIVVPSEPSEPITTGYLSDENRWQVEFPNQVVMVGADTDGATMGTYFRAEDPTEAPPLAVRKVPRNHACPCGSGIKYKRCHGRVLPPIRS
;
A
#
# COMPACT_ATOMS: atom_id res chain seq x y z
N MET A 1 6.86 -13.87 -0.06
CA MET A 1 7.40 -12.52 0.22
C MET A 1 6.61 -11.56 -0.62
N THR A 2 6.32 -10.43 -0.09
CA THR A 2 5.50 -9.36 -0.67
C THR A 2 6.40 -8.23 -1.10
N LEU A 3 5.95 -7.42 -2.03
CA LEU A 3 6.59 -6.17 -2.41
C LEU A 3 5.65 -5.00 -2.08
N VAL A 4 6.16 -4.02 -1.36
CA VAL A 4 5.47 -2.72 -1.15
C VAL A 4 6.35 -1.63 -1.74
N MET A 5 5.76 -0.77 -2.54
CA MET A 5 6.42 0.41 -3.11
C MET A 5 5.74 1.66 -2.60
N VAL A 6 6.53 2.61 -2.13
CA VAL A 6 6.09 3.93 -1.70
C VAL A 6 6.67 4.97 -2.65
N LEU A 7 5.80 5.80 -3.17
CA LEU A 7 6.11 6.89 -4.09
C LEU A 7 5.49 8.16 -3.51
N ALA A 8 6.24 9.25 -3.39
CA ALA A 8 5.70 10.51 -2.92
C ALA A 8 6.37 11.70 -3.60
N ASN A 9 5.64 12.78 -3.74
CA ASN A 9 6.14 14.10 -4.11
C ASN A 9 5.40 15.17 -3.31
N ASN A 10 5.44 16.43 -3.68
CA ASN A 10 4.77 17.50 -2.93
C ASN A 10 3.23 17.45 -3.00
N ASP A 11 2.66 16.73 -3.99
CA ASP A 11 1.23 16.78 -4.26
C ASP A 11 0.50 15.50 -3.81
N GLN A 12 1.21 14.37 -3.79
CA GLN A 12 0.59 13.06 -3.57
C GLN A 12 1.59 12.00 -3.07
N ALA A 13 1.12 11.13 -2.19
CA ALA A 13 1.81 9.90 -1.83
C ALA A 13 1.02 8.70 -2.37
N ILE A 14 1.72 7.72 -2.93
CA ILE A 14 1.14 6.52 -3.52
C ILE A 14 1.80 5.31 -2.89
N ILE A 15 1.01 4.43 -2.32
CA ILE A 15 1.48 3.14 -1.81
C ILE A 15 0.92 2.04 -2.69
N LEU A 16 1.79 1.15 -3.12
CA LEU A 16 1.46 0.03 -3.98
C LEU A 16 1.93 -1.26 -3.32
N ALA A 17 1.12 -2.30 -3.39
CA ALA A 17 1.50 -3.64 -2.92
C ALA A 17 1.00 -4.72 -3.87
N ASP A 18 1.78 -5.80 -4.02
CA ASP A 18 1.26 -7.00 -4.64
C ASP A 18 0.24 -7.68 -3.72
N ARG A 19 -0.76 -8.35 -4.29
CA ARG A 19 -1.86 -8.98 -3.54
C ARG A 19 -1.64 -10.45 -3.21
N ARG A 20 -0.59 -11.07 -3.73
CA ARG A 20 -0.32 -12.49 -3.49
C ARG A 20 0.18 -12.76 -2.09
N THR A 21 -0.41 -13.76 -1.44
CA THR A 21 0.19 -14.44 -0.28
C THR A 21 0.72 -15.82 -0.67
N SER A 22 1.77 -16.26 -0.03
CA SER A 22 2.35 -17.58 -0.27
C SER A 22 2.83 -18.21 1.02
N GLN A 23 2.70 -19.53 1.12
CA GLN A 23 3.27 -20.34 2.19
C GLN A 23 4.46 -21.12 1.68
N GLN A 24 5.45 -21.33 2.54
CA GLN A 24 6.50 -22.31 2.28
C GLN A 24 5.97 -23.71 2.56
N ARG A 25 6.16 -24.59 1.60
CA ARG A 25 5.87 -26.03 1.75
C ARG A 25 7.07 -26.83 1.36
N GLU A 26 7.29 -27.92 2.09
CA GLU A 26 8.27 -28.90 1.64
C GLU A 26 7.73 -29.62 0.41
N ILE A 27 8.54 -29.66 -0.61
CA ILE A 27 8.28 -30.44 -1.82
C ILE A 27 9.38 -31.48 -1.98
N MET A 28 8.99 -32.70 -2.34
CA MET A 28 9.92 -33.74 -2.70
C MET A 28 10.34 -33.54 -4.15
N LEU A 29 11.62 -33.41 -4.39
CA LEU A 29 12.19 -33.33 -5.74
C LEU A 29 12.25 -34.72 -6.38
N PRO A 30 12.32 -34.82 -7.73
CA PRO A 30 12.41 -36.09 -8.43
C PRO A 30 13.59 -36.98 -8.01
N ASP A 31 14.63 -36.38 -7.44
CA ASP A 31 15.81 -37.07 -6.91
C ASP A 31 15.68 -37.52 -5.44
N GLY A 32 14.47 -37.40 -4.85
CA GLY A 32 14.16 -37.78 -3.48
C GLY A 32 14.58 -36.78 -2.41
N ARG A 33 15.20 -35.63 -2.79
CA ARG A 33 15.55 -34.57 -1.83
C ARG A 33 14.35 -33.72 -1.51
N THR A 34 14.26 -33.22 -0.30
CA THR A 34 13.25 -32.26 0.11
C THR A 34 13.76 -30.82 -0.15
N SER A 35 12.92 -30.00 -0.74
CA SER A 35 13.18 -28.58 -0.94
C SER A 35 11.99 -27.74 -0.46
N LEU A 36 12.27 -26.53 0.02
CA LEU A 36 11.22 -25.59 0.41
C LEU A 36 10.79 -24.78 -0.82
N ALA A 37 9.57 -25.00 -1.27
CA ALA A 37 8.97 -24.21 -2.33
C ALA A 37 7.87 -23.29 -1.77
N ARG A 38 7.65 -22.17 -2.47
CA ARG A 38 6.58 -21.24 -2.16
C ARG A 38 5.38 -21.53 -3.03
N HIS A 39 4.27 -21.84 -2.38
CA HIS A 39 2.98 -22.00 -3.05
C HIS A 39 2.12 -20.77 -2.79
N PRO A 40 1.49 -20.19 -3.82
CA PRO A 40 0.49 -19.16 -3.63
C PRO A 40 -0.70 -19.73 -2.86
N VAL A 41 -1.22 -18.97 -1.91
CA VAL A 41 -2.39 -19.33 -1.09
C VAL A 41 -3.57 -18.46 -1.43
N ASP A 42 -3.30 -17.18 -1.69
CA ASP A 42 -4.30 -16.18 -2.02
C ASP A 42 -3.66 -15.17 -2.98
N GLU A 43 -4.35 -14.84 -4.07
CA GLU A 43 -3.92 -13.90 -5.09
C GLU A 43 -4.57 -12.52 -4.89
N GLU A 44 -5.57 -12.41 -4.02
CA GLU A 44 -6.39 -11.21 -3.84
C GLU A 44 -6.28 -10.61 -2.44
N TYR A 45 -5.30 -11.04 -1.66
CA TYR A 45 -5.13 -10.59 -0.28
C TYR A 45 -4.87 -9.09 -0.20
N ASN A 46 -5.66 -8.39 0.60
CA ASN A 46 -5.48 -6.96 0.79
C ASN A 46 -4.35 -6.67 1.80
N LYS A 47 -3.34 -5.92 1.36
CA LYS A 47 -2.17 -5.51 2.17
C LYS A 47 -2.12 -4.02 2.42
N LEU A 48 -3.17 -3.31 2.04
CA LEU A 48 -3.23 -1.86 2.09
C LEU A 48 -4.44 -1.40 2.91
N THR A 49 -4.25 -0.35 3.67
CA THR A 49 -5.30 0.41 4.33
C THR A 49 -4.92 1.87 4.38
N SER A 50 -5.80 2.75 4.82
CA SER A 50 -5.47 4.14 5.10
C SER A 50 -5.71 4.48 6.57
N PHE A 51 -4.94 5.42 7.06
CA PHE A 51 -5.04 5.94 8.42
C PHE A 51 -5.11 7.46 8.38
N VAL A 52 -6.12 8.02 9.04
CA VAL A 52 -6.36 9.45 9.15
C VAL A 52 -6.40 9.79 10.63
N CYS A 53 -5.61 10.75 11.05
CA CYS A 53 -5.52 11.23 12.42
C CYS A 53 -5.50 12.75 12.47
N ALA A 54 -5.38 13.34 13.66
CA ALA A 54 -5.52 14.78 13.85
C ALA A 54 -4.52 15.62 13.04
N ASP A 55 -3.30 15.12 12.89
CA ASP A 55 -2.20 15.82 12.23
C ASP A 55 -1.74 15.17 10.91
N ALA A 56 -2.36 14.07 10.48
CA ALA A 56 -1.87 13.36 9.30
C ALA A 56 -2.92 12.57 8.55
N ARG A 57 -2.64 12.39 7.26
CA ARG A 57 -3.34 11.45 6.37
C ARG A 57 -2.30 10.58 5.70
N VAL A 58 -2.36 9.28 5.92
CA VAL A 58 -1.38 8.32 5.39
C VAL A 58 -2.06 7.09 4.80
N GLY A 59 -1.49 6.58 3.74
CA GLY A 59 -1.72 5.20 3.33
C GLY A 59 -0.82 4.28 4.14
N VAL A 60 -1.29 3.07 4.40
CA VAL A 60 -0.59 2.05 5.18
C VAL A 60 -0.48 0.78 4.36
N GLY A 61 0.72 0.20 4.32
CA GLY A 61 0.96 -1.06 3.65
C GLY A 61 1.88 -1.96 4.48
N PHE A 62 1.87 -3.26 4.20
CA PHE A 62 2.79 -4.16 4.88
C PHE A 62 3.38 -5.23 3.97
N THR A 63 4.55 -5.73 4.37
CA THR A 63 5.24 -6.84 3.75
C THR A 63 5.77 -7.80 4.81
N GLY A 64 5.91 -9.08 4.46
CA GLY A 64 6.36 -10.13 5.37
C GLY A 64 5.29 -11.17 5.61
N VAL A 65 5.04 -11.52 6.88
CA VAL A 65 3.99 -12.48 7.25
C VAL A 65 2.62 -11.91 6.92
N ALA A 66 1.82 -12.65 6.16
CA ALA A 66 0.44 -12.28 5.86
C ALA A 66 -0.54 -13.08 6.71
N THR A 67 -0.34 -14.41 6.76
CA THR A 67 -1.11 -15.33 7.57
C THR A 67 -0.21 -16.41 8.15
N THR A 68 -0.63 -17.01 9.27
CA THR A 68 0.04 -18.17 9.86
C THR A 68 -0.90 -19.37 9.88
N PRO A 69 -0.39 -20.60 9.98
CA PRO A 69 -1.21 -21.79 10.16
C PRO A 69 -2.09 -21.74 11.42
N THR A 70 -1.69 -20.97 12.43
CA THR A 70 -2.44 -20.78 13.69
C THR A 70 -3.59 -19.76 13.57
N GLY A 71 -3.87 -19.24 12.36
CA GLY A 71 -4.98 -18.34 12.10
C GLY A 71 -4.67 -16.84 12.27
N PHE A 72 -3.42 -16.46 12.56
CA PHE A 72 -3.04 -15.06 12.55
C PHE A 72 -3.18 -14.47 11.13
N ASN A 73 -3.73 -13.26 11.05
CA ASN A 73 -3.96 -12.54 9.80
C ASN A 73 -3.50 -11.09 9.97
N THR A 74 -2.43 -10.71 9.25
CA THR A 74 -1.78 -9.40 9.40
C THR A 74 -2.70 -8.25 9.00
N ALA A 75 -3.53 -8.39 7.96
CA ALA A 75 -4.43 -7.31 7.57
C ALA A 75 -5.47 -7.01 8.66
N LYS A 76 -6.06 -8.04 9.26
CA LYS A 76 -7.01 -7.88 10.38
C LYS A 76 -6.31 -7.35 11.64
N TRP A 77 -5.15 -7.91 11.97
CA TRP A 77 -4.35 -7.46 13.09
C TRP A 77 -3.96 -5.98 12.96
N LEU A 78 -3.51 -5.56 11.77
CA LEU A 78 -3.06 -4.19 11.53
C LEU A 78 -4.16 -3.15 11.81
N LEU A 79 -5.40 -3.43 11.42
CA LEU A 79 -6.53 -2.55 11.73
C LEU A 79 -6.74 -2.42 13.23
N THR A 80 -6.79 -3.56 13.95
CA THR A 80 -6.96 -3.56 15.41
C THR A 80 -5.79 -2.87 16.10
N ALA A 81 -4.56 -3.12 15.63
CA ALA A 81 -3.34 -2.54 16.17
C ALA A 81 -3.27 -1.02 15.96
N LEU A 82 -3.65 -0.52 14.78
CA LEU A 82 -3.76 0.92 14.51
C LEU A 82 -4.80 1.57 15.44
N MET A 83 -5.94 0.90 15.61
CA MET A 83 -6.98 1.36 16.52
C MET A 83 -6.51 1.42 17.97
N GLU A 84 -5.82 0.38 18.46
CA GLU A 84 -5.24 0.35 19.81
C GLU A 84 -4.15 1.40 19.97
N ALA A 85 -3.29 1.56 18.97
CA ALA A 85 -2.18 2.50 19.01
C ALA A 85 -2.63 3.97 19.06
N ALA A 86 -3.71 4.31 18.38
CA ALA A 86 -4.21 5.67 18.28
C ALA A 86 -5.07 6.13 19.46
N ARG A 87 -5.53 5.20 20.33
CA ARG A 87 -6.37 5.55 21.50
C ARG A 87 -5.75 6.56 22.46
N PRO A 88 -4.45 6.46 22.85
CA PRO A 88 -3.86 7.37 23.80
C PRO A 88 -3.56 8.75 23.23
N SER A 89 -3.42 8.85 21.89
CA SER A 89 -3.03 10.09 21.21
C SER A 89 -3.52 10.08 19.77
N PRO A 90 -4.21 11.15 19.31
CA PRO A 90 -4.72 11.24 17.95
C PRO A 90 -3.66 11.67 16.91
N TYR A 91 -2.38 11.72 17.27
CA TYR A 91 -1.29 12.17 16.43
C TYR A 91 -0.49 11.02 15.82
N LEU A 92 0.06 11.23 14.62
CA LEU A 92 0.73 10.17 13.86
C LEU A 92 1.95 9.58 14.56
N GLN A 93 2.88 10.44 15.02
CA GLN A 93 4.13 9.95 15.60
C GLN A 93 3.93 9.10 16.87
N PRO A 94 3.14 9.52 17.88
CA PRO A 94 2.81 8.67 19.02
C PRO A 94 2.12 7.37 18.63
N THR A 95 1.25 7.42 17.61
CA THR A 95 0.58 6.22 17.09
C THR A 95 1.58 5.23 16.48
N VAL A 96 2.58 5.71 15.71
CA VAL A 96 3.61 4.84 15.14
C VAL A 96 4.47 4.19 16.22
N GLU A 97 4.88 4.95 17.25
CA GLU A 97 5.65 4.39 18.37
C GLU A 97 4.85 3.33 19.14
N ARG A 98 3.58 3.59 19.37
CA ARG A 98 2.72 2.62 20.04
C ARG A 98 2.45 1.38 19.15
N LEU A 99 2.27 1.57 17.85
CA LEU A 99 2.14 0.47 16.90
C LEU A 99 3.41 -0.41 16.88
N ARG A 100 4.59 0.17 16.99
CA ARG A 100 5.86 -0.55 17.13
C ARG A 100 5.87 -1.46 18.37
N GLU A 101 5.41 -0.94 19.53
CA GLU A 101 5.30 -1.72 20.76
C GLU A 101 4.30 -2.88 20.63
N ILE A 102 3.13 -2.60 20.05
CA ILE A 102 2.08 -3.59 19.78
C ILE A 102 2.62 -4.67 18.84
N ALA A 103 3.33 -4.29 17.76
CA ALA A 103 3.94 -5.23 16.84
C ALA A 103 5.00 -6.10 17.53
N THR A 104 5.81 -5.52 18.41
CA THR A 104 6.79 -6.27 19.21
C THR A 104 6.12 -7.28 20.11
N ARG A 105 5.03 -6.91 20.77
CA ARG A 105 4.27 -7.79 21.64
C ARG A 105 3.61 -8.94 20.87
N ASP A 106 2.84 -8.59 19.84
CA ASP A 106 1.93 -9.53 19.19
C ASP A 106 2.63 -10.44 18.18
N ILE A 107 3.51 -9.86 17.33
CA ILE A 107 4.27 -10.64 16.34
C ILE A 107 5.38 -11.44 17.01
N GLY A 108 6.01 -10.86 18.05
CA GLY A 108 7.01 -11.55 18.85
C GLY A 108 6.47 -12.75 19.64
N ALA A 109 5.16 -12.76 19.94
CA ALA A 109 4.48 -13.89 20.60
C ALA A 109 4.08 -15.03 19.64
N LEU A 110 4.15 -14.81 18.33
CA LEU A 110 3.81 -15.85 17.35
C LEU A 110 4.88 -16.96 17.34
N PRO A 111 4.47 -18.23 17.24
CA PRO A 111 5.41 -19.34 17.13
C PRO A 111 6.28 -19.25 15.88
N GLY A 112 7.60 -19.33 16.02
CA GLY A 112 8.57 -19.27 14.93
C GLY A 112 9.04 -17.86 14.60
N GLU A 113 9.88 -17.75 13.58
CA GLU A 113 10.42 -16.46 13.13
C GLU A 113 9.50 -15.83 12.06
N HIS A 114 8.96 -14.67 12.35
CA HIS A 114 8.10 -13.92 11.44
C HIS A 114 8.70 -12.56 11.10
N ARG A 115 8.89 -12.32 9.82
CA ARG A 115 9.30 -11.01 9.28
C ARG A 115 8.07 -10.18 9.00
N LEU A 116 8.08 -8.93 9.49
CA LEU A 116 7.03 -7.97 9.17
C LEU A 116 7.63 -6.57 9.07
N THR A 117 7.27 -5.86 8.02
CA THR A 117 7.44 -4.41 7.90
C THR A 117 6.08 -3.79 7.62
N VAL A 118 5.72 -2.77 8.38
CA VAL A 118 4.56 -1.91 8.13
C VAL A 118 5.09 -0.54 7.72
N VAL A 119 4.57 0.01 6.64
CA VAL A 119 4.92 1.34 6.12
C VAL A 119 3.71 2.25 6.16
N LEU A 120 3.91 3.51 6.54
CA LEU A 120 2.89 4.56 6.53
C LEU A 120 3.46 5.75 5.77
N ALA A 121 2.79 6.17 4.69
CA ALA A 121 3.25 7.29 3.88
C ALA A 121 2.11 8.22 3.50
N GLY A 122 2.38 9.52 3.54
CA GLY A 122 1.40 10.56 3.25
C GLY A 122 1.89 11.92 3.69
N TYR A 123 1.03 12.68 4.37
CA TYR A 123 1.31 14.06 4.71
C TYR A 123 0.92 14.38 6.15
N LEU A 124 1.81 15.16 6.80
CA LEU A 124 1.54 15.87 8.05
C LEU A 124 0.87 17.21 7.71
N HIS A 125 -0.20 17.52 8.44
CA HIS A 125 -1.02 18.72 8.26
C HIS A 125 -0.95 19.68 9.46
N SER A 126 0.02 19.48 10.36
CA SER A 126 0.25 20.37 11.50
C SER A 126 0.67 21.78 11.07
N ASP A 127 1.30 21.89 9.91
CA ASP A 127 1.80 23.13 9.32
C ASP A 127 1.31 23.32 7.89
N ALA A 128 1.28 24.54 7.42
CA ALA A 128 0.99 24.88 6.03
C ALA A 128 2.29 25.36 5.34
N PRO A 129 2.69 24.78 4.21
CA PRO A 129 2.06 23.67 3.47
C PRO A 129 2.30 22.29 4.10
N PRO A 130 1.47 21.28 3.75
CA PRO A 130 1.62 19.93 4.23
C PRO A 130 3.00 19.33 3.96
N LEU A 131 3.54 18.59 4.92
CA LEU A 131 4.86 17.97 4.83
C LEU A 131 4.75 16.49 4.49
N GLY A 132 5.43 16.05 3.43
CA GLY A 132 5.53 14.64 3.09
C GLY A 132 6.22 13.84 4.19
N CYS A 133 5.65 12.69 4.55
CA CYS A 133 6.19 11.80 5.56
C CYS A 133 6.16 10.33 5.14
N LEU A 134 7.17 9.59 5.57
CA LEU A 134 7.26 8.14 5.47
C LEU A 134 7.76 7.59 6.80
N TYR A 135 6.93 6.80 7.44
CA TYR A 135 7.28 6.00 8.60
C TYR A 135 7.31 4.54 8.23
N TRP A 136 8.19 3.76 8.83
CA TRP A 136 8.05 2.31 8.80
C TRP A 136 8.51 1.71 10.13
N ILE A 137 7.87 0.62 10.50
CA ILE A 137 8.26 -0.23 11.60
C ILE A 137 8.63 -1.61 11.07
N SER A 138 9.72 -2.18 11.56
CA SER A 138 10.21 -3.46 11.05
C SER A 138 11.03 -4.19 12.09
N ASN A 139 10.93 -5.54 12.06
CA ASN A 139 11.80 -6.41 12.84
C ASN A 139 12.95 -7.03 12.02
N PHE A 140 13.14 -6.63 10.76
CA PHE A 140 14.24 -7.16 9.92
C PHE A 140 14.80 -6.13 8.92
N GLU A 141 14.03 -5.13 8.53
CA GLU A 141 14.49 -4.05 7.64
C GLU A 141 14.98 -2.86 8.48
N GLY A 142 16.03 -2.20 8.01
CA GLY A 142 16.63 -1.02 8.65
C GLY A 142 17.02 0.04 7.63
N LEU A 143 17.87 0.96 8.04
CA LEU A 143 18.46 2.00 7.21
C LEU A 143 19.81 1.57 6.61
N GLY A 144 20.14 2.11 5.45
CA GLY A 144 21.48 2.02 4.85
C GLY A 144 21.85 0.66 4.25
N ALA A 145 23.16 0.35 4.24
CA ALA A 145 23.73 -0.81 3.54
C ALA A 145 23.28 -2.17 4.12
N LYS A 146 22.89 -2.21 5.40
CA LYS A 146 22.36 -3.39 6.09
C LYS A 146 20.84 -3.37 6.17
N ARG A 147 20.19 -2.94 5.11
CA ARG A 147 18.73 -2.78 5.07
C ARG A 147 17.96 -4.08 5.38
N TYR A 148 18.51 -5.22 5.01
CA TYR A 148 17.93 -6.54 5.29
C TYR A 148 18.82 -7.30 6.26
N GLY A 149 18.31 -7.44 7.48
CA GLY A 149 18.97 -8.17 8.56
C GLY A 149 18.29 -9.49 8.92
N PRO A 150 18.84 -10.20 9.92
CA PRO A 150 18.11 -11.27 10.59
C PRO A 150 16.84 -10.73 11.25
N VAL A 151 15.90 -11.62 11.58
CA VAL A 151 14.73 -11.26 12.36
C VAL A 151 15.18 -10.85 13.77
N ARG A 152 14.72 -9.69 14.22
CA ARG A 152 14.96 -9.17 15.56
C ARG A 152 13.75 -9.47 16.45
N PRO A 153 13.94 -9.68 17.75
CA PRO A 153 12.84 -9.91 18.68
C PRO A 153 11.93 -8.68 18.86
N ALA A 154 12.49 -7.49 18.66
CA ALA A 154 11.76 -6.23 18.77
C ALA A 154 11.68 -5.51 17.41
N PHE A 155 10.59 -4.78 17.22
CA PHE A 155 10.44 -3.87 16.08
C PHE A 155 11.17 -2.55 16.35
N GLU A 156 11.73 -1.99 15.31
CA GLU A 156 12.30 -0.64 15.29
C GLU A 156 11.46 0.25 14.39
N SER A 157 11.35 1.53 14.75
CA SER A 157 10.70 2.55 13.96
C SER A 157 11.73 3.44 13.26
N TYR A 158 11.38 3.88 12.06
CA TYR A 158 12.19 4.77 11.24
C TYR A 158 11.28 5.80 10.59
N VAL A 159 11.83 6.97 10.35
CA VAL A 159 11.11 8.09 9.74
C VAL A 159 11.96 8.80 8.70
N ILE A 160 11.32 9.19 7.62
CA ILE A 160 11.80 10.19 6.65
C ILE A 160 10.69 11.22 6.55
N THR A 161 11.00 12.46 6.92
CA THR A 161 10.09 13.60 6.76
C THR A 161 10.75 14.64 5.88
N GLN A 162 9.94 15.42 5.20
CA GLN A 162 10.40 16.63 4.56
C GLN A 162 10.67 17.66 5.65
N ASP A 163 11.94 18.05 5.82
CA ASP A 163 12.36 18.90 6.95
C ASP A 163 11.76 20.33 6.89
N ARG A 164 11.43 20.82 5.69
CA ARG A 164 10.79 22.13 5.45
C ARG A 164 10.05 22.12 4.11
N PRO A 165 9.03 22.98 3.96
CA PRO A 165 8.50 23.28 2.65
C PRO A 165 9.66 23.82 1.79
N SER A 166 10.08 23.07 0.80
CA SER A 166 11.15 23.46 -0.12
C SER A 166 10.54 23.85 -1.47
N PRO A 167 11.00 24.92 -2.11
CA PRO A 167 10.65 25.19 -3.49
C PRO A 167 11.21 24.13 -4.45
N GLU A 168 12.22 23.36 -4.01
CA GLU A 168 12.71 22.23 -4.77
C GLU A 168 11.72 21.06 -4.73
N PRO A 169 11.55 20.34 -5.85
CA PRO A 169 10.62 19.23 -5.90
C PRO A 169 11.12 18.11 -4.98
N PHE A 170 10.40 17.91 -3.89
CA PHE A 170 10.54 16.70 -3.08
C PHE A 170 10.00 15.51 -3.86
N TYR A 171 10.76 14.45 -3.94
CA TYR A 171 10.25 13.16 -4.37
C TYR A 171 10.92 12.01 -3.62
N LEU A 172 10.15 11.00 -3.33
CA LEU A 172 10.58 9.79 -2.62
C LEU A 172 10.13 8.55 -3.40
N MET A 173 11.05 7.62 -3.55
CA MET A 173 10.74 6.27 -4.04
C MET A 173 11.45 5.25 -3.16
N GLN A 174 10.68 4.48 -2.41
CA GLN A 174 11.17 3.41 -1.53
C GLN A 174 10.45 2.09 -1.86
N VAL A 175 11.18 1.00 -1.69
CA VAL A 175 10.66 -0.35 -1.92
C VAL A 175 11.01 -1.23 -0.73
N TYR A 176 10.04 -1.97 -0.24
CA TYR A 176 10.15 -2.87 0.90
C TYR A 176 9.82 -4.31 0.49
N GLY A 177 10.44 -5.29 1.15
CA GLY A 177 10.20 -6.71 0.87
C GLY A 177 11.09 -7.27 -0.24
N SER A 178 10.52 -7.99 -1.19
CA SER A 178 11.27 -8.76 -2.20
C SER A 178 11.91 -7.89 -3.31
N ILE A 179 12.86 -7.05 -2.97
CA ILE A 179 13.55 -6.15 -3.92
C ILE A 179 14.27 -6.92 -5.06
N GLY A 180 14.65 -8.17 -4.82
CA GLY A 180 15.33 -8.99 -5.83
C GLY A 180 14.58 -9.08 -7.16
N ALA A 181 13.25 -9.03 -7.12
CA ALA A 181 12.41 -9.05 -8.31
C ALA A 181 12.53 -7.80 -9.19
N LEU A 182 12.97 -6.66 -8.61
CA LEU A 182 13.14 -5.39 -9.34
C LEU A 182 14.61 -5.18 -9.83
N LYS A 183 15.46 -6.18 -9.74
CA LYS A 183 16.88 -6.04 -10.15
C LYS A 183 17.12 -6.24 -11.63
N ASN A 184 16.12 -6.68 -12.40
CA ASN A 184 16.29 -6.82 -13.84
C ASN A 184 16.29 -5.45 -14.55
N ARG A 185 16.85 -5.41 -15.79
CA ARG A 185 17.00 -4.18 -16.56
C ARG A 185 15.65 -3.46 -16.80
N ALA A 186 14.61 -4.20 -17.14
CA ALA A 186 13.29 -3.63 -17.40
C ALA A 186 12.71 -2.93 -16.15
N SER A 187 12.87 -3.54 -14.97
CA SER A 187 12.42 -2.93 -13.70
C SER A 187 13.24 -1.68 -13.34
N GLN A 188 14.52 -1.62 -13.73
CA GLN A 188 15.34 -0.42 -13.53
C GLN A 188 14.92 0.73 -14.45
N GLU A 189 14.60 0.44 -15.72
CA GLU A 189 14.08 1.39 -16.69
C GLU A 189 12.70 1.94 -16.25
N ASP A 190 11.82 1.06 -15.77
CA ASP A 190 10.53 1.46 -15.20
C ASP A 190 10.70 2.32 -13.94
N GLY A 191 11.62 1.95 -13.06
CA GLY A 191 11.93 2.73 -11.87
C GLY A 191 12.45 4.13 -12.22
N ALA A 192 13.28 4.26 -13.26
CA ALA A 192 13.75 5.55 -13.76
C ALA A 192 12.58 6.38 -14.32
N ALA A 193 11.68 5.76 -15.09
CA ALA A 193 10.51 6.43 -15.63
C ALA A 193 9.55 6.89 -14.51
N VAL A 194 9.33 6.08 -13.47
CA VAL A 194 8.53 6.46 -12.31
C VAL A 194 9.15 7.66 -11.60
N ARG A 195 10.45 7.64 -11.33
CA ARG A 195 11.16 8.79 -10.70
C ARG A 195 11.02 10.05 -11.53
N HIS A 196 11.12 9.95 -12.86
CA HIS A 196 10.94 11.09 -13.74
C HIS A 196 9.53 11.67 -13.65
N LEU A 197 8.50 10.83 -13.65
CA LEU A 197 7.10 11.28 -13.49
C LEU A 197 6.86 11.93 -12.12
N LEU A 198 7.46 11.40 -11.05
CA LEU A 198 7.40 12.00 -9.70
C LEU A 198 8.04 13.38 -9.66
N ALA A 199 9.26 13.52 -10.21
CA ALA A 199 9.99 14.79 -10.27
C ALA A 199 9.25 15.85 -11.11
N GLN A 200 8.55 15.41 -12.16
CA GLN A 200 7.69 16.29 -12.97
C GLN A 200 6.33 16.58 -12.34
N ARG A 201 6.05 16.08 -11.13
CA ARG A 201 4.77 16.27 -10.44
C ARG A 201 3.57 15.86 -11.31
N ARG A 202 3.73 14.75 -12.05
CA ARG A 202 2.65 14.24 -12.92
C ARG A 202 1.48 13.76 -12.06
N PRO A 203 0.24 13.77 -12.62
CA PRO A 203 -0.95 13.30 -11.89
C PRO A 203 -0.81 11.89 -11.35
N ALA A 204 -1.43 11.61 -10.19
CA ALA A 204 -1.34 10.33 -9.47
C ALA A 204 -1.59 9.12 -10.38
N HIS A 205 -2.59 9.17 -11.25
CA HIS A 205 -2.91 8.06 -12.15
C HIS A 205 -1.75 7.72 -13.09
N ALA A 206 -1.04 8.72 -13.63
CA ALA A 206 0.08 8.48 -14.55
C ALA A 206 1.27 7.81 -13.85
N ILE A 207 1.59 8.27 -12.63
CA ILE A 207 2.66 7.69 -11.79
C ILE A 207 2.27 6.29 -11.36
N ARG A 208 1.06 6.12 -10.83
CA ARG A 208 0.51 4.88 -10.36
C ARG A 208 0.48 3.80 -11.45
N ASP A 209 -0.08 4.12 -12.62
CA ASP A 209 -0.23 3.16 -13.71
C ASP A 209 1.14 2.68 -14.22
N LYS A 210 2.13 3.57 -14.27
CA LYS A 210 3.50 3.21 -14.61
C LYS A 210 4.16 2.30 -13.55
N ALA A 211 3.97 2.62 -12.28
CA ALA A 211 4.52 1.84 -11.18
C ALA A 211 3.83 0.45 -11.06
N LEU A 212 2.52 0.39 -11.25
CA LEU A 212 1.77 -0.88 -11.28
C LEU A 212 2.22 -1.77 -12.43
N ALA A 213 2.44 -1.21 -13.61
CA ALA A 213 2.97 -1.96 -14.73
C ALA A 213 4.36 -2.54 -14.41
N ALA A 214 5.20 -1.80 -13.68
CA ALA A 214 6.50 -2.29 -13.23
C ALA A 214 6.37 -3.44 -12.22
N LEU A 215 5.47 -3.30 -11.23
CA LEU A 215 5.20 -4.35 -10.24
C LEU A 215 4.61 -5.60 -10.88
N SER A 216 3.65 -5.46 -11.79
CA SER A 216 3.03 -6.57 -12.50
C SER A 216 4.06 -7.35 -13.35
N ARG A 217 5.00 -6.65 -14.02
CA ARG A 217 6.09 -7.30 -14.75
C ARG A 217 7.08 -8.03 -13.83
N ALA A 218 7.29 -7.54 -12.63
CA ALA A 218 8.14 -8.20 -11.64
C ALA A 218 7.47 -9.44 -11.03
N GLY A 219 6.14 -9.52 -11.11
CA GLY A 219 5.35 -10.60 -10.55
C GLY A 219 5.32 -11.84 -11.44
N ALA A 220 5.12 -13.01 -10.83
CA ALA A 220 4.83 -14.25 -11.54
C ALA A 220 3.33 -14.31 -11.94
N PRO A 221 2.98 -15.03 -13.02
CA PRO A 221 1.59 -15.29 -13.39
C PRO A 221 0.79 -15.90 -12.23
N SER A 222 -0.54 -15.74 -12.27
CA SER A 222 -1.46 -16.42 -11.35
C SER A 222 -1.18 -17.94 -11.35
N GLY A 223 -1.11 -18.52 -10.16
CA GLY A 223 -0.74 -19.93 -10.00
C GLY A 223 0.76 -20.24 -10.16
N GLY A 224 1.59 -19.28 -10.56
CA GLY A 224 3.03 -19.47 -10.63
C GLY A 224 3.70 -19.53 -9.25
N LEU A 225 4.83 -20.24 -9.14
CA LEU A 225 5.56 -20.43 -7.89
C LEU A 225 6.36 -19.18 -7.42
N GLY A 226 6.20 -18.03 -8.06
CA GLY A 226 6.85 -16.79 -7.69
C GLY A 226 6.31 -16.19 -6.37
N GLY A 227 7.18 -15.50 -5.63
CA GLY A 227 6.81 -14.89 -4.34
C GLY A 227 6.00 -13.59 -4.45
N ILE A 228 5.91 -12.98 -5.64
CA ILE A 228 5.20 -11.73 -5.94
C ILE A 228 4.12 -12.03 -6.97
N GLY A 229 2.89 -11.56 -6.72
CA GLY A 229 1.79 -11.66 -7.65
C GLY A 229 1.80 -10.53 -8.69
N ARG A 230 1.06 -10.70 -9.78
CA ARG A 230 0.82 -9.65 -10.77
C ARG A 230 -0.33 -8.73 -10.39
N GLN A 231 -1.25 -9.23 -9.57
CA GLN A 231 -2.32 -8.42 -9.02
C GLN A 231 -1.75 -7.47 -7.98
N CYS A 232 -2.06 -6.19 -8.09
CA CYS A 232 -1.53 -5.15 -7.25
C CYS A 232 -2.63 -4.24 -6.76
N GLY A 233 -2.55 -3.82 -5.49
CA GLY A 233 -3.36 -2.74 -4.94
C GLY A 233 -2.58 -1.43 -4.90
N SER A 234 -3.31 -0.31 -4.83
CA SER A 234 -2.75 1.02 -4.61
C SER A 234 -3.62 1.87 -3.70
N ILE A 235 -2.97 2.76 -2.95
CA ILE A 235 -3.60 3.87 -2.23
C ILE A 235 -2.92 5.15 -2.70
N VAL A 236 -3.72 6.17 -3.01
CA VAL A 236 -3.25 7.52 -3.31
C VAL A 236 -3.75 8.44 -2.21
N VAL A 237 -2.82 9.11 -1.55
CA VAL A 237 -3.07 10.11 -0.52
C VAL A 237 -2.68 11.47 -1.10
N PRO A 238 -3.63 12.35 -1.40
CA PRO A 238 -3.34 13.72 -1.81
C PRO A 238 -2.75 14.54 -0.65
N SER A 239 -1.86 15.50 -0.96
CA SER A 239 -1.36 16.46 0.03
C SER A 239 -2.46 17.42 0.47
N GLU A 240 -3.41 17.75 -0.42
CA GLU A 240 -4.54 18.60 -0.12
C GLU A 240 -5.58 17.85 0.73
N PRO A 241 -5.88 18.31 1.98
CA PRO A 241 -6.79 17.61 2.88
C PRO A 241 -8.22 17.47 2.37
N SER A 242 -8.68 18.39 1.51
CA SER A 242 -10.01 18.39 0.91
C SER A 242 -10.18 17.33 -0.19
N GLU A 243 -9.08 16.82 -0.74
CA GLU A 243 -9.12 15.78 -1.75
C GLU A 243 -9.25 14.40 -1.12
N PRO A 244 -10.08 13.49 -1.67
CA PRO A 244 -10.28 12.16 -1.09
C PRO A 244 -9.04 11.26 -1.29
N ILE A 245 -8.75 10.44 -0.27
CA ILE A 245 -7.86 9.29 -0.43
C ILE A 245 -8.56 8.31 -1.38
N THR A 246 -7.85 7.85 -2.39
CA THR A 246 -8.39 6.90 -3.37
C THR A 246 -7.63 5.59 -3.35
N THR A 247 -8.35 4.50 -3.57
CA THR A 247 -7.78 3.17 -3.72
C THR A 247 -8.11 2.59 -5.08
N GLY A 248 -7.32 1.63 -5.49
CA GLY A 248 -7.58 0.92 -6.71
C GLY A 248 -6.72 -0.33 -6.79
N TYR A 249 -7.07 -1.24 -7.69
CA TYR A 249 -6.27 -2.42 -7.95
C TYR A 249 -6.15 -2.73 -9.44
N LEU A 250 -5.07 -3.41 -9.81
CA LEU A 250 -4.82 -3.95 -11.12
C LEU A 250 -5.00 -5.46 -11.07
N SER A 251 -5.90 -6.01 -11.87
CA SER A 251 -6.08 -7.45 -12.04
C SER A 251 -5.11 -8.03 -13.08
N ASP A 252 -4.99 -9.36 -13.13
CA ASP A 252 -4.18 -10.08 -14.14
C ASP A 252 -4.57 -9.74 -15.59
N GLU A 253 -5.79 -9.28 -15.81
CA GLU A 253 -6.27 -8.88 -17.13
C GLU A 253 -5.88 -7.45 -17.52
N ASN A 254 -5.00 -6.80 -16.76
CA ASN A 254 -4.64 -5.38 -16.89
C ASN A 254 -5.85 -4.43 -16.82
N ARG A 255 -6.93 -4.85 -16.18
CA ARG A 255 -8.11 -4.03 -15.95
C ARG A 255 -7.93 -3.29 -14.63
N TRP A 256 -7.89 -1.98 -14.75
CA TRP A 256 -7.89 -1.11 -13.60
C TRP A 256 -9.29 -1.00 -13.02
N GLN A 257 -9.47 -1.37 -11.78
CA GLN A 257 -10.71 -1.14 -11.03
C GLN A 257 -10.43 -0.12 -9.94
N VAL A 258 -11.21 0.96 -9.95
CA VAL A 258 -11.19 1.94 -8.86
C VAL A 258 -12.17 1.44 -7.81
N GLU A 259 -11.64 1.06 -6.65
CA GLU A 259 -12.43 0.77 -5.47
C GLU A 259 -12.29 1.91 -4.48
N PHE A 260 -13.36 2.22 -3.78
CA PHE A 260 -13.25 3.02 -2.57
C PHE A 260 -12.44 2.24 -1.54
N PRO A 261 -11.70 2.94 -0.63
CA PRO A 261 -10.92 2.24 0.37
C PRO A 261 -11.80 1.25 1.11
N ASN A 262 -11.48 -0.03 1.03
CA ASN A 262 -12.19 -1.08 1.71
C ASN A 262 -12.14 -0.89 3.23
N GLN A 263 -11.11 -0.17 3.69
CA GLN A 263 -10.89 0.06 5.11
C GLN A 263 -10.15 1.38 5.32
N VAL A 264 -10.72 2.24 6.14
CA VAL A 264 -10.11 3.48 6.60
C VAL A 264 -10.17 3.49 8.13
N VAL A 265 -9.04 3.64 8.78
CA VAL A 265 -8.99 3.90 10.21
C VAL A 265 -8.93 5.41 10.40
N MET A 266 -9.92 5.99 11.07
CA MET A 266 -10.00 7.41 11.36
C MET A 266 -9.99 7.64 12.87
N VAL A 267 -9.23 8.63 13.31
CA VAL A 267 -9.20 9.08 14.70
C VAL A 267 -9.51 10.56 14.71
N GLY A 268 -10.65 10.93 15.31
CA GLY A 268 -11.05 12.33 15.46
C GLY A 268 -10.36 13.00 16.65
N ALA A 269 -10.06 14.29 16.50
CA ALA A 269 -9.49 15.10 17.57
C ALA A 269 -10.55 15.62 18.59
N ASP A 270 -11.85 15.58 18.23
CA ASP A 270 -12.91 16.35 18.89
C ASP A 270 -13.74 15.57 19.91
N THR A 271 -13.32 14.40 20.31
CA THR A 271 -14.06 13.61 21.28
C THR A 271 -13.21 13.31 22.49
N ASP A 272 -13.81 13.42 23.69
CA ASP A 272 -13.23 12.99 24.98
C ASP A 272 -12.83 11.49 25.02
N GLY A 273 -12.61 10.93 23.89
CA GLY A 273 -12.15 9.60 23.57
C GLY A 273 -12.18 9.42 22.06
N ALA A 274 -11.06 9.08 21.47
CA ALA A 274 -10.93 8.86 20.04
C ALA A 274 -12.09 8.04 19.50
N THR A 275 -12.99 8.70 18.76
CA THR A 275 -14.04 7.99 18.03
C THR A 275 -13.41 7.44 16.77
N MET A 276 -13.18 6.14 16.75
CA MET A 276 -12.69 5.48 15.55
C MET A 276 -13.86 5.03 14.71
N GLY A 277 -13.97 5.60 13.53
CA GLY A 277 -14.85 5.07 12.49
C GLY A 277 -14.04 4.10 11.64
N THR A 278 -14.39 2.82 11.67
CA THR A 278 -13.90 1.88 10.68
C THR A 278 -14.99 1.76 9.63
N TYR A 279 -14.75 2.29 8.45
CA TYR A 279 -15.65 2.08 7.33
C TYR A 279 -15.31 0.75 6.68
N PHE A 280 -16.06 -0.29 7.05
CA PHE A 280 -16.07 -1.54 6.29
C PHE A 280 -17.05 -1.38 5.14
N ARG A 281 -16.61 -1.55 3.94
CA ARG A 281 -17.52 -1.93 2.86
C ARG A 281 -17.64 -3.44 2.92
N ALA A 282 -18.86 -3.94 3.10
CA ALA A 282 -19.14 -5.36 2.93
C ALA A 282 -18.66 -5.80 1.54
N GLU A 283 -17.95 -6.90 1.47
CA GLU A 283 -17.39 -7.44 0.22
C GLU A 283 -18.48 -8.00 -0.72
N ASP A 284 -19.75 -7.78 -0.41
CA ASP A 284 -20.84 -8.24 -1.26
C ASP A 284 -21.27 -7.11 -2.22
N PRO A 285 -20.87 -7.19 -3.50
CA PRO A 285 -21.25 -6.20 -4.51
C PRO A 285 -22.77 -6.19 -4.78
N THR A 286 -23.53 -7.15 -4.26
CA THR A 286 -24.98 -7.25 -4.48
C THR A 286 -25.80 -6.44 -3.47
N GLU A 287 -25.24 -6.04 -2.32
CA GLU A 287 -25.94 -5.30 -1.27
C GLU A 287 -25.58 -3.80 -1.16
N ALA A 288 -24.62 -3.31 -1.93
CA ALA A 288 -24.31 -1.89 -1.94
C ALA A 288 -25.44 -1.13 -2.67
N PRO A 289 -26.13 -0.17 -2.03
CA PRO A 289 -27.03 0.69 -2.78
C PRO A 289 -26.21 1.35 -3.90
N PRO A 290 -26.72 1.42 -5.13
CA PRO A 290 -26.01 2.03 -6.22
C PRO A 290 -25.64 3.45 -5.77
N LEU A 291 -24.33 3.70 -5.59
CA LEU A 291 -23.86 5.07 -5.44
C LEU A 291 -24.46 5.85 -6.57
N ALA A 292 -25.18 6.93 -6.23
CA ALA A 292 -25.71 7.86 -7.21
C ALA A 292 -24.51 8.42 -7.97
N VAL A 293 -24.05 7.66 -8.96
CA VAL A 293 -23.00 8.09 -9.88
C VAL A 293 -23.56 9.31 -10.55
N ARG A 294 -23.12 10.49 -10.16
CA ARG A 294 -23.39 11.71 -10.90
C ARG A 294 -22.99 11.38 -12.33
N LYS A 295 -23.98 11.18 -13.19
CA LYS A 295 -23.74 10.86 -14.62
C LYS A 295 -22.94 12.01 -15.19
N VAL A 296 -21.64 11.83 -15.30
CA VAL A 296 -20.77 12.81 -15.96
C VAL A 296 -21.16 12.76 -17.44
N PRO A 297 -21.62 13.87 -18.02
CA PRO A 297 -21.95 13.89 -19.44
C PRO A 297 -20.70 13.51 -20.27
N ARG A 298 -20.88 12.62 -21.23
CA ARG A 298 -19.77 12.03 -22.02
C ARG A 298 -18.81 13.05 -22.63
N ASN A 299 -19.28 14.24 -22.91
CA ASN A 299 -18.52 15.31 -23.56
C ASN A 299 -17.89 16.32 -22.57
N HIS A 300 -18.21 16.26 -21.29
CA HIS A 300 -17.59 17.11 -20.26
C HIS A 300 -16.15 16.70 -20.00
N ALA A 301 -15.36 17.64 -19.45
CA ALA A 301 -14.02 17.34 -18.96
C ALA A 301 -14.10 16.22 -17.91
N CYS A 302 -13.16 15.28 -17.96
CA CYS A 302 -13.13 14.19 -17.00
C CYS A 302 -12.86 14.72 -15.59
N PRO A 303 -13.61 14.31 -14.56
CA PRO A 303 -13.40 14.75 -13.18
C PRO A 303 -12.00 14.41 -12.63
N CYS A 304 -11.24 13.53 -13.29
CA CYS A 304 -9.86 13.21 -12.91
C CYS A 304 -8.83 14.31 -13.17
N GLY A 305 -9.25 15.47 -13.69
CA GLY A 305 -8.36 16.60 -13.96
C GLY A 305 -7.47 16.44 -15.21
N SER A 306 -7.62 15.35 -15.99
CA SER A 306 -6.79 15.09 -17.18
C SER A 306 -7.00 16.07 -18.34
N GLY A 307 -7.99 16.97 -18.27
CA GLY A 307 -8.39 17.84 -19.38
C GLY A 307 -9.03 17.12 -20.57
N ILE A 308 -9.09 15.78 -20.55
CA ILE A 308 -9.66 14.95 -21.61
C ILE A 308 -11.16 14.78 -21.37
N LYS A 309 -11.97 14.76 -22.44
CA LYS A 309 -13.42 14.49 -22.33
C LYS A 309 -13.66 13.13 -21.68
N TYR A 310 -14.66 13.04 -20.78
CA TYR A 310 -14.98 11.83 -20.01
C TYR A 310 -15.07 10.58 -20.88
N LYS A 311 -15.73 10.64 -22.05
CA LYS A 311 -15.83 9.52 -23.00
C LYS A 311 -14.50 9.00 -23.56
N ARG A 312 -13.44 9.79 -23.51
CA ARG A 312 -12.09 9.43 -23.98
C ARG A 312 -11.13 9.09 -22.83
N CYS A 313 -11.58 9.27 -21.60
CA CYS A 313 -10.84 9.00 -20.38
C CYS A 313 -11.51 7.85 -19.60
N HIS A 314 -12.23 8.12 -18.54
CA HIS A 314 -12.86 7.11 -17.69
C HIS A 314 -14.22 6.61 -18.20
N GLY A 315 -14.83 7.29 -19.14
CA GLY A 315 -16.08 6.87 -19.80
C GLY A 315 -15.89 6.03 -21.08
N ARG A 316 -14.70 5.46 -21.30
CA ARG A 316 -14.44 4.54 -22.40
C ARG A 316 -15.19 3.24 -22.16
N VAL A 317 -16.28 3.03 -22.90
CA VAL A 317 -16.89 1.71 -23.02
C VAL A 317 -16.02 0.91 -23.98
N LEU A 318 -15.33 -0.11 -23.47
CA LEU A 318 -14.63 -1.06 -24.32
C LEU A 318 -15.67 -1.87 -25.08
N PRO A 319 -15.48 -2.13 -26.40
CA PRO A 319 -16.41 -2.97 -27.14
C PRO A 319 -16.42 -4.38 -26.51
N PRO A 320 -17.58 -5.06 -26.52
CA PRO A 320 -17.67 -6.44 -26.06
C PRO A 320 -16.70 -7.31 -26.88
N ILE A 321 -15.94 -8.15 -26.20
CA ILE A 321 -15.09 -9.15 -26.84
C ILE A 321 -16.04 -10.09 -27.56
N ARG A 322 -15.96 -10.14 -28.90
CA ARG A 322 -16.64 -11.16 -29.68
C ARG A 322 -15.96 -12.48 -29.35
N SER A 323 -16.75 -13.40 -28.78
CA SER A 323 -16.40 -14.81 -28.57
C SER A 323 -16.16 -15.51 -29.92
#